data_25575f078c69057eaf97cd544ecc1484
#
_entry.id   25575f078c69057eaf97cd544ecc1484
#
_cell.length_a   1.000
_cell.length_b   1.000
_cell.length_c   1.000
_cell.angle_alpha   90.00
_cell.angle_beta   90.00
_cell.angle_gamma   90.00
#
_symmetry.space_group_name_H-M   'P 1'
#
loop_
_entity.id
_entity.type
_entity.pdbx_description
1 polymer ?
#
loop_
_entity_poly.entity_id
_entity_poly.type
_entity_poly.pdbx_seq_one_letter_code
_entity_poly.pdbx_strand_id
1 'polypeptide(L)'
;LQSGSSRILKEMNRHYTKEQYLELVKKIRAAVPDIALTTDIIVGFPGETEEDFLETMEVVKEVQYDSAFTFIYSKRTGTPAATKEDQVSPEVVKDRFDRLLHVVQEIGSQKAGALQGTVQKVLIEEINAQDEHLVTGRLSNNSVVHVPGGADLIGKIVNVSLDECKGFYYLGTLAEGR
;
A
#
# COMPACT_ATOMS: atom_id res chain seq x y z
N LEU A 1 -6.52 -5.69 6.10
CA LEU A 1 -7.94 -5.36 5.92
C LEU A 1 -8.43 -5.88 4.56
N GLN A 2 -9.48 -6.67 4.51
CA GLN A 2 -10.07 -7.09 3.23
C GLN A 2 -11.30 -6.26 2.85
N SER A 3 -12.00 -5.70 3.83
CA SER A 3 -13.14 -4.78 3.69
C SER A 3 -13.20 -3.87 4.90
N GLY A 4 -13.71 -2.66 4.75
CA GLY A 4 -14.00 -1.75 5.85
C GLY A 4 -15.36 -1.98 6.50
N SER A 5 -16.20 -2.85 5.94
CA SER A 5 -17.50 -3.21 6.54
C SER A 5 -17.37 -4.43 7.44
N SER A 6 -17.74 -4.29 8.72
CA SER A 6 -17.76 -5.40 9.68
C SER A 6 -18.70 -6.52 9.24
N ARG A 7 -19.79 -6.17 8.53
CA ARG A 7 -20.73 -7.15 7.94
C ARG A 7 -20.04 -7.98 6.87
N ILE A 8 -19.36 -7.36 5.92
CA ILE A 8 -18.65 -8.05 4.83
C ILE A 8 -17.45 -8.84 5.38
N LEU A 9 -16.71 -8.31 6.35
CA LEU A 9 -15.64 -9.06 7.02
C LEU A 9 -16.15 -10.38 7.60
N LYS A 10 -17.30 -10.37 8.25
CA LYS A 10 -17.94 -11.59 8.77
C LYS A 10 -18.31 -12.57 7.65
N GLU A 11 -18.88 -12.09 6.54
CA GLU A 11 -19.20 -12.91 5.37
C GLU A 11 -17.93 -13.50 4.69
N MET A 12 -16.81 -12.78 4.76
CA MET A 12 -15.49 -13.25 4.32
C MET A 12 -14.81 -14.19 5.35
N ASN A 13 -15.54 -14.59 6.40
CA ASN A 13 -15.01 -15.40 7.52
C ASN A 13 -13.81 -14.74 8.23
N ARG A 14 -13.84 -13.42 8.39
CA ARG A 14 -12.86 -12.67 9.18
C ARG A 14 -13.37 -12.47 10.61
N HIS A 15 -12.51 -12.70 11.59
CA HIS A 15 -12.89 -12.74 13.01
C HIS A 15 -12.52 -11.42 13.73
N TYR A 16 -12.69 -10.29 13.05
CA TYR A 16 -12.50 -8.95 13.61
C TYR A 16 -13.49 -7.97 12.96
N THR A 17 -13.74 -6.86 13.66
CA THR A 17 -14.58 -5.76 13.16
C THR A 17 -13.73 -4.60 12.65
N LYS A 18 -14.37 -3.65 11.95
CA LYS A 18 -13.77 -2.37 11.53
C LYS A 18 -13.15 -1.64 12.72
N GLU A 19 -13.88 -1.54 13.83
CA GLU A 19 -13.44 -0.82 15.02
C GLU A 19 -12.21 -1.48 15.67
N GLN A 20 -12.21 -2.80 15.77
CA GLN A 20 -11.06 -3.56 16.29
C GLN A 20 -9.82 -3.35 15.40
N TYR A 21 -10.01 -3.31 14.08
CA TYR A 21 -8.93 -3.06 13.14
C TYR A 21 -8.37 -1.64 13.29
N LEU A 22 -9.22 -0.62 13.34
CA LEU A 22 -8.80 0.78 13.53
C LEU A 22 -8.08 0.98 14.87
N GLU A 23 -8.56 0.36 15.94
CA GLU A 23 -7.89 0.40 17.23
C GLU A 23 -6.49 -0.26 17.19
N LEU A 24 -6.36 -1.37 16.47
CA LEU A 24 -5.06 -2.01 16.25
C LEU A 24 -4.11 -1.09 15.48
N VAL A 25 -4.57 -0.43 14.42
CA VAL A 25 -3.78 0.55 13.65
C VAL A 25 -3.30 1.69 14.55
N LYS A 26 -4.17 2.23 15.41
CA LYS A 26 -3.81 3.28 16.38
C LYS A 26 -2.70 2.81 17.33
N LYS A 27 -2.82 1.61 17.88
CA LYS A 27 -1.79 1.02 18.76
C LYS A 27 -0.46 0.82 18.04
N ILE A 28 -0.47 0.32 16.81
CA ILE A 28 0.72 0.13 16.01
C ILE A 28 1.44 1.47 15.77
N ARG A 29 0.71 2.51 15.35
CA ARG A 29 1.27 3.83 15.11
C ARG A 29 1.76 4.52 16.38
N ALA A 30 1.10 4.28 17.51
CA ALA A 30 1.58 4.80 18.79
C ALA A 30 2.91 4.14 19.22
N ALA A 31 3.08 2.85 18.92
CA ALA A 31 4.31 2.12 19.21
C ALA A 31 5.44 2.40 18.21
N VAL A 32 5.11 2.59 16.94
CA VAL A 32 6.06 2.84 15.84
C VAL A 32 5.49 3.96 14.95
N PRO A 33 5.76 5.24 15.27
CA PRO A 33 5.12 6.39 14.62
C PRO A 33 5.29 6.44 13.10
N ASP A 34 6.47 6.06 12.61
CA ASP A 34 6.84 6.14 11.18
C ASP A 34 6.63 4.82 10.42
N ILE A 35 5.82 3.90 11.00
CA ILE A 35 5.59 2.61 10.37
C ILE A 35 4.85 2.76 9.03
N ALA A 36 5.37 2.15 7.98
CA ALA A 36 4.63 1.98 6.73
C ALA A 36 3.58 0.87 6.88
N LEU A 37 2.35 1.18 6.52
CA LEU A 37 1.23 0.24 6.55
C LEU A 37 0.79 -0.10 5.13
N THR A 38 0.71 -1.38 4.84
CA THR A 38 0.16 -1.90 3.58
C THR A 38 -1.03 -2.80 3.86
N THR A 39 -1.89 -2.99 2.87
CA THR A 39 -3.09 -3.82 3.02
C THR A 39 -3.54 -4.42 1.70
N ASP A 40 -4.38 -5.47 1.79
CA ASP A 40 -5.11 -6.06 0.67
C ASP A 40 -6.60 -5.74 0.83
N ILE A 41 -7.23 -5.22 -0.23
CA ILE A 41 -8.67 -4.88 -0.23
C ILE A 41 -9.35 -5.61 -1.38
N ILE A 42 -10.50 -6.20 -1.10
CA ILE A 42 -11.31 -6.92 -2.08
C ILE A 42 -12.62 -6.16 -2.26
N VAL A 43 -12.96 -5.80 -3.50
CA VAL A 43 -14.20 -5.13 -3.89
C VAL A 43 -15.13 -6.11 -4.59
N GLY A 44 -16.43 -5.92 -4.40
CA GLY A 44 -17.45 -6.70 -5.09
C GLY A 44 -17.66 -8.10 -4.51
N PHE A 45 -17.38 -8.29 -3.22
CA PHE A 45 -17.72 -9.54 -2.55
C PHE A 45 -19.25 -9.75 -2.60
N PRO A 46 -19.75 -11.00 -2.79
CA PRO A 46 -21.19 -11.26 -2.84
C PRO A 46 -21.95 -10.64 -1.65
N GLY A 47 -23.01 -9.91 -1.94
CA GLY A 47 -23.82 -9.18 -0.96
C GLY A 47 -23.24 -7.85 -0.51
N GLU A 48 -22.08 -7.39 -1.03
CA GLU A 48 -21.56 -6.04 -0.74
C GLU A 48 -22.49 -4.97 -1.28
N THR A 49 -23.00 -4.11 -0.39
CA THR A 49 -23.82 -2.94 -0.76
C THR A 49 -22.94 -1.71 -1.03
N GLU A 50 -23.54 -0.62 -1.49
CA GLU A 50 -22.82 0.65 -1.64
C GLU A 50 -22.36 1.19 -0.27
N GLU A 51 -23.17 1.04 0.75
CA GLU A 51 -22.84 1.46 2.12
C GLU A 51 -21.62 0.69 2.65
N ASP A 52 -21.54 -0.63 2.43
CA ASP A 52 -20.38 -1.43 2.81
C ASP A 52 -19.10 -0.99 2.09
N PHE A 53 -19.22 -0.66 0.81
CA PHE A 53 -18.12 -0.13 0.04
C PHE A 53 -17.67 1.25 0.56
N LEU A 54 -18.63 2.13 0.87
CA LEU A 54 -18.32 3.44 1.45
C LEU A 54 -17.62 3.33 2.81
N GLU A 55 -17.99 2.38 3.66
CA GLU A 55 -17.26 2.09 4.91
C GLU A 55 -15.81 1.67 4.61
N THR A 56 -15.57 0.90 3.55
CA THR A 56 -14.20 0.56 3.11
C THR A 56 -13.42 1.82 2.70
N MET A 57 -14.06 2.72 1.95
CA MET A 57 -13.45 4.00 1.55
C MET A 57 -13.12 4.89 2.76
N GLU A 58 -13.98 4.92 3.78
CA GLU A 58 -13.74 5.65 5.04
C GLU A 58 -12.51 5.11 5.76
N VAL A 59 -12.39 3.79 5.92
CA VAL A 59 -11.22 3.15 6.55
C VAL A 59 -9.95 3.46 5.78
N VAL A 60 -9.97 3.40 4.44
CA VAL A 60 -8.80 3.74 3.62
C VAL A 60 -8.35 5.18 3.84
N LYS A 61 -9.30 6.12 3.88
CA LYS A 61 -9.03 7.54 4.13
C LYS A 61 -8.56 7.81 5.57
N GLU A 62 -9.08 7.09 6.57
CA GLU A 62 -8.66 7.23 7.97
C GLU A 62 -7.27 6.65 8.19
N VAL A 63 -7.02 5.43 7.67
CA VAL A 63 -5.75 4.74 7.89
C VAL A 63 -4.61 5.33 7.08
N GLN A 64 -4.86 5.89 5.89
CA GLN A 64 -3.80 6.47 5.05
C GLN A 64 -2.67 5.45 4.81
N TYR A 65 -2.96 4.38 4.07
CA TYR A 65 -1.98 3.34 3.76
C TYR A 65 -0.84 3.87 2.88
N ASP A 66 0.36 3.35 3.07
CA ASP A 66 1.50 3.63 2.20
C ASP A 66 1.34 2.94 0.84
N SER A 67 0.70 1.76 0.85
CA SER A 67 0.29 1.04 -0.36
C SER A 67 -0.89 0.14 -0.04
N ALA A 68 -1.77 -0.07 -1.02
CA ALA A 68 -2.83 -1.06 -0.93
C ALA A 68 -2.91 -1.88 -2.22
N PHE A 69 -2.93 -3.19 -2.07
CA PHE A 69 -3.23 -4.10 -3.17
C PHE A 69 -4.75 -4.25 -3.26
N THR A 70 -5.30 -3.82 -4.37
CA THR A 70 -6.75 -3.80 -4.61
C THR A 70 -7.13 -4.93 -5.57
N PHE A 71 -8.13 -5.72 -5.18
CA PHE A 71 -8.60 -6.87 -5.94
C PHE A 71 -10.11 -6.78 -6.17
N ILE A 72 -10.54 -7.27 -7.32
CA ILE A 72 -11.93 -7.59 -7.58
C ILE A 72 -12.18 -9.02 -7.08
N TYR A 73 -13.30 -9.24 -6.37
CA TYR A 73 -13.68 -10.58 -5.95
C TYR A 73 -13.74 -11.53 -7.16
N SER A 74 -13.12 -12.68 -7.03
CA SER A 74 -13.13 -13.73 -8.02
C SER A 74 -13.72 -15.00 -7.42
N LYS A 75 -14.71 -15.59 -8.10
CA LYS A 75 -15.35 -16.83 -7.68
C LYS A 75 -14.33 -17.97 -7.64
N ARG A 76 -14.26 -18.64 -6.47
CA ARG A 76 -13.41 -19.82 -6.30
C ARG A 76 -14.29 -21.03 -6.06
N THR A 77 -14.23 -22.02 -6.95
CA THR A 77 -14.99 -23.26 -6.85
C THR A 77 -14.81 -23.89 -5.45
N GLY A 78 -15.91 -24.35 -4.87
CA GLY A 78 -15.91 -24.98 -3.55
C GLY A 78 -15.98 -24.01 -2.37
N THR A 79 -16.07 -22.70 -2.59
CA THR A 79 -16.28 -21.72 -1.50
C THR A 79 -17.77 -21.34 -1.37
N PRO A 80 -18.29 -21.10 -0.15
CA PRO A 80 -19.65 -20.62 0.05
C PRO A 80 -19.98 -19.34 -0.73
N ALA A 81 -19.01 -18.43 -0.83
CA ALA A 81 -19.19 -17.16 -1.56
C ALA A 81 -19.43 -17.37 -3.07
N ALA A 82 -18.88 -18.43 -3.66
CA ALA A 82 -19.07 -18.71 -5.09
C ALA A 82 -20.50 -19.11 -5.45
N THR A 83 -21.26 -19.64 -4.50
CA THR A 83 -22.64 -20.15 -4.67
C THR A 83 -23.70 -19.15 -4.19
N LYS A 84 -23.31 -18.02 -3.64
CA LYS A 84 -24.24 -16.95 -3.22
C LYS A 84 -24.96 -16.38 -4.43
N GLU A 85 -26.28 -16.10 -4.28
CA GLU A 85 -27.14 -15.54 -5.34
C GLU A 85 -26.96 -14.03 -5.49
N ASP A 86 -26.55 -13.34 -4.41
CA ASP A 86 -26.37 -11.89 -4.31
C ASP A 86 -25.03 -11.40 -4.87
N GLN A 87 -24.64 -11.91 -6.04
CA GLN A 87 -23.44 -11.45 -6.73
C GLN A 87 -23.58 -9.99 -7.16
N VAL A 88 -22.54 -9.18 -6.94
CA VAL A 88 -22.51 -7.78 -7.38
C VAL A 88 -22.31 -7.73 -8.90
N SER A 89 -23.04 -6.85 -9.59
CA SER A 89 -22.94 -6.74 -11.05
C SER A 89 -21.55 -6.22 -11.48
N PRO A 90 -21.05 -6.65 -12.65
CA PRO A 90 -19.74 -6.24 -13.15
C PRO A 90 -19.56 -4.72 -13.26
N GLU A 91 -20.64 -3.99 -13.66
CA GLU A 91 -20.59 -2.53 -13.78
C GLU A 91 -20.38 -1.87 -12.41
N VAL A 92 -21.12 -2.32 -11.39
CA VAL A 92 -20.98 -1.81 -10.02
C VAL A 92 -19.61 -2.14 -9.44
N VAL A 93 -19.12 -3.37 -9.66
CA VAL A 93 -17.78 -3.77 -9.22
C VAL A 93 -16.72 -2.90 -9.86
N LYS A 94 -16.83 -2.64 -11.17
CA LYS A 94 -15.87 -1.78 -11.89
C LYS A 94 -15.88 -0.36 -11.34
N ASP A 95 -17.05 0.25 -11.14
CA ASP A 95 -17.16 1.61 -10.59
C ASP A 95 -16.50 1.69 -9.21
N ARG A 96 -16.84 0.76 -8.30
CA ARG A 96 -16.25 0.72 -6.96
C ARG A 96 -14.74 0.52 -7.01
N PHE A 97 -14.25 -0.35 -7.87
CA PHE A 97 -12.82 -0.61 -8.02
C PHE A 97 -12.07 0.63 -8.51
N ASP A 98 -12.61 1.32 -9.53
CA ASP A 98 -11.99 2.53 -10.08
C ASP A 98 -11.94 3.66 -9.01
N ARG A 99 -13.02 3.84 -8.23
CA ARG A 99 -13.08 4.81 -7.12
C ARG A 99 -12.07 4.48 -6.01
N LEU A 100 -11.98 3.21 -5.61
CA LEU A 100 -11.01 2.76 -4.61
C LEU A 100 -9.57 2.97 -5.08
N LEU A 101 -9.28 2.56 -6.32
CA LEU A 101 -7.95 2.68 -6.91
C LEU A 101 -7.49 4.14 -6.96
N HIS A 102 -8.38 5.05 -7.36
CA HIS A 102 -8.10 6.49 -7.37
C HIS A 102 -7.67 7.01 -5.99
N VAL A 103 -8.45 6.72 -4.94
CA VAL A 103 -8.17 7.19 -3.58
C VAL A 103 -6.86 6.58 -3.03
N VAL A 104 -6.64 5.28 -3.27
CA VAL A 104 -5.40 4.61 -2.84
C VAL A 104 -4.17 5.20 -3.52
N GLN A 105 -4.25 5.47 -4.82
CA GLN A 105 -3.15 6.08 -5.59
C GLN A 105 -2.89 7.53 -5.13
N GLU A 106 -3.93 8.30 -4.88
CA GLU A 106 -3.80 9.67 -4.38
C GLU A 106 -3.08 9.70 -3.01
N ILE A 107 -3.53 8.88 -2.06
CA ILE A 107 -2.90 8.78 -0.73
C ILE A 107 -1.44 8.33 -0.85
N GLY A 108 -1.17 7.28 -1.62
CA GLY A 108 0.19 6.77 -1.82
C GLY A 108 1.12 7.80 -2.44
N SER A 109 0.63 8.54 -3.45
CA SER A 109 1.38 9.61 -4.11
C SER A 109 1.69 10.77 -3.16
N GLN A 110 0.73 11.20 -2.34
CA GLN A 110 0.93 12.25 -1.34
C GLN A 110 1.99 11.83 -0.30
N LYS A 111 1.91 10.61 0.21
CA LYS A 111 2.89 10.08 1.18
C LYS A 111 4.28 9.93 0.57
N ALA A 112 4.36 9.40 -0.64
CA ALA A 112 5.63 9.32 -1.36
C ALA A 112 6.23 10.71 -1.61
N GLY A 113 5.43 11.68 -2.09
CA GLY A 113 5.87 13.04 -2.30
C GLY A 113 6.38 13.74 -1.04
N ALA A 114 5.84 13.41 0.14
CA ALA A 114 6.26 13.98 1.41
C ALA A 114 7.70 13.61 1.83
N LEU A 115 8.26 12.52 1.28
CA LEU A 115 9.65 12.14 1.54
C LEU A 115 10.66 12.86 0.63
N GLN A 116 10.22 13.47 -0.46
CA GLN A 116 11.10 14.21 -1.35
C GLN A 116 11.79 15.36 -0.61
N GLY A 117 13.08 15.55 -0.85
CA GLY A 117 13.92 16.54 -0.18
C GLY A 117 14.41 16.13 1.21
N THR A 118 14.07 14.92 1.69
CA THR A 118 14.57 14.40 2.97
C THR A 118 15.79 13.49 2.76
N VAL A 119 16.61 13.35 3.81
CA VAL A 119 17.71 12.37 3.84
C VAL A 119 17.23 11.11 4.53
N GLN A 120 17.34 9.97 3.86
CA GLN A 120 16.88 8.68 4.32
C GLN A 120 17.98 7.62 4.29
N LYS A 121 17.85 6.60 5.15
CA LYS A 121 18.72 5.42 5.10
C LYS A 121 18.23 4.47 4.01
N VAL A 122 19.13 4.07 3.12
CA VAL A 122 18.84 3.18 1.99
C VAL A 122 19.77 1.98 2.07
N LEU A 123 19.21 0.78 2.06
CA LEU A 123 19.97 -0.46 1.84
C LEU A 123 20.19 -0.61 0.34
N ILE A 124 21.45 -0.58 -0.10
CA ILE A 124 21.80 -0.81 -1.51
C ILE A 124 21.81 -2.31 -1.78
N GLU A 125 21.04 -2.75 -2.77
CA GLU A 125 20.83 -4.18 -3.06
C GLU A 125 21.57 -4.65 -4.31
N GLU A 126 21.62 -3.82 -5.37
CA GLU A 126 22.14 -4.24 -6.67
C GLU A 126 22.59 -3.06 -7.54
N ILE A 127 23.32 -3.34 -8.61
CA ILE A 127 23.52 -2.40 -9.73
C ILE A 127 22.18 -2.26 -10.46
N ASN A 128 21.85 -1.03 -10.85
CA ASN A 128 20.62 -0.80 -11.62
C ASN A 128 20.69 -1.53 -12.98
N ALA A 129 19.63 -2.29 -13.31
CA ALA A 129 19.60 -3.10 -14.52
C ALA A 129 19.55 -2.28 -15.85
N GLN A 130 19.18 -1.00 -15.77
CA GLN A 130 19.03 -0.12 -16.94
C GLN A 130 20.19 0.87 -17.09
N ASP A 131 20.89 1.18 -15.99
CA ASP A 131 22.01 2.12 -15.97
C ASP A 131 23.08 1.64 -14.98
N GLU A 132 24.21 1.18 -15.47
CA GLU A 132 25.34 0.66 -14.68
C GLU A 132 26.00 1.72 -13.78
N HIS A 133 25.77 3.02 -14.02
CA HIS A 133 26.25 4.11 -13.18
C HIS A 133 25.39 4.35 -11.95
N LEU A 134 24.23 3.66 -11.87
CA LEU A 134 23.33 3.72 -10.73
C LEU A 134 23.33 2.41 -9.96
N VAL A 135 23.12 2.53 -8.66
CA VAL A 135 22.74 1.41 -7.79
C VAL A 135 21.27 1.53 -7.39
N THR A 136 20.65 0.41 -7.16
CA THR A 136 19.27 0.31 -6.68
C THR A 136 19.26 -0.13 -5.23
N GLY A 137 18.50 0.58 -4.42
CA GLY A 137 18.34 0.26 -3.00
C GLY A 137 16.89 0.44 -2.55
N ARG A 138 16.68 0.18 -1.26
CA ARG A 138 15.35 0.28 -0.63
C ARG A 138 15.39 1.08 0.66
N LEU A 139 14.35 1.91 0.83
CA LEU A 139 14.01 2.55 2.09
C LEU A 139 13.46 1.53 3.10
N SER A 140 13.36 1.91 4.36
CA SER A 140 12.73 1.09 5.42
C SER A 140 11.25 0.75 5.14
N ASN A 141 10.56 1.59 4.35
CA ASN A 141 9.19 1.38 3.90
C ASN A 141 9.10 0.55 2.60
N ASN A 142 10.21 -0.04 2.15
CA ASN A 142 10.35 -0.83 0.93
C ASN A 142 10.26 -0.03 -0.39
N SER A 143 10.22 1.30 -0.35
CA SER A 143 10.28 2.11 -1.57
C SER A 143 11.65 1.99 -2.24
N VAL A 144 11.63 1.93 -3.57
CA VAL A 144 12.85 1.81 -4.40
C VAL A 144 13.53 3.17 -4.53
N VAL A 145 14.86 3.18 -4.48
CA VAL A 145 15.69 4.38 -4.71
C VAL A 145 16.82 4.04 -5.66
N HIS A 146 17.05 4.88 -6.66
CA HIS A 146 18.21 4.81 -7.55
C HIS A 146 19.18 5.93 -7.21
N VAL A 147 20.45 5.58 -7.04
CA VAL A 147 21.51 6.49 -6.56
C VAL A 147 22.75 6.32 -7.43
N PRO A 148 23.43 7.38 -7.86
CA PRO A 148 24.74 7.26 -8.49
C PRO A 148 25.72 6.54 -7.58
N GLY A 149 26.36 5.48 -8.08
CA GLY A 149 27.30 4.67 -7.28
C GLY A 149 27.71 3.37 -7.96
N GLY A 150 28.61 2.65 -7.33
CA GLY A 150 29.16 1.41 -7.85
C GLY A 150 28.88 0.18 -6.96
N ALA A 151 29.34 -0.97 -7.42
CA ALA A 151 29.17 -2.26 -6.76
C ALA A 151 29.70 -2.32 -5.32
N ASP A 152 30.64 -1.44 -4.97
CA ASP A 152 31.21 -1.32 -3.63
C ASP A 152 30.17 -0.89 -2.56
N LEU A 153 29.03 -0.33 -2.99
CA LEU A 153 27.92 0.06 -2.11
C LEU A 153 26.97 -1.09 -1.80
N ILE A 154 26.98 -2.17 -2.57
CA ILE A 154 26.03 -3.30 -2.41
C ILE A 154 26.18 -3.92 -1.01
N GLY A 155 25.05 -4.13 -0.35
CA GLY A 155 24.95 -4.65 1.01
C GLY A 155 25.17 -3.60 2.11
N LYS A 156 25.45 -2.34 1.74
CA LYS A 156 25.62 -1.24 2.70
C LYS A 156 24.34 -0.47 2.91
N ILE A 157 24.15 0.06 4.12
CA ILE A 157 23.14 1.07 4.42
C ILE A 157 23.81 2.43 4.34
N VAL A 158 23.35 3.27 3.43
CA VAL A 158 23.91 4.61 3.18
C VAL A 158 22.83 5.68 3.40
N ASN A 159 23.27 6.91 3.70
CA ASN A 159 22.37 8.05 3.74
C ASN A 159 22.21 8.60 2.31
N VAL A 160 20.96 8.82 1.90
CA VAL A 160 20.62 9.32 0.57
C VAL A 160 19.66 10.49 0.70
N SER A 161 19.96 11.60 0.03
CA SER A 161 19.01 12.67 -0.24
C SER A 161 18.02 12.19 -1.30
N LEU A 162 16.71 12.23 -1.03
CA LEU A 162 15.69 11.87 -1.98
C LEU A 162 15.34 13.10 -2.83
N ASP A 163 16.03 13.26 -3.96
CA ASP A 163 15.98 14.50 -4.74
C ASP A 163 14.70 14.60 -5.57
N GLU A 164 14.21 13.49 -6.12
CA GLU A 164 13.02 13.46 -6.95
C GLU A 164 12.18 12.19 -6.70
N CYS A 165 10.87 12.39 -6.45
CA CYS A 165 9.88 11.32 -6.37
C CYS A 165 9.26 11.07 -7.76
N LYS A 166 9.41 9.84 -8.27
CA LYS A 166 8.82 9.38 -9.54
C LYS A 166 7.53 8.57 -9.34
N GLY A 167 6.88 8.69 -8.19
CA GLY A 167 5.68 7.96 -7.82
C GLY A 167 5.97 6.58 -7.25
N PHE A 168 6.64 5.70 -7.98
CA PHE A 168 6.95 4.33 -7.54
C PHE A 168 8.40 4.15 -7.06
N TYR A 169 9.27 5.10 -7.33
CA TYR A 169 10.66 5.10 -6.90
C TYR A 169 11.17 6.54 -6.73
N TYR A 170 12.35 6.67 -6.15
CA TYR A 170 13.05 7.95 -6.00
C TYR A 170 14.35 7.94 -6.77
N LEU A 171 14.73 9.11 -7.27
CA LEU A 171 16.10 9.43 -7.62
C LEU A 171 16.72 10.17 -6.44
N GLY A 172 17.93 9.81 -6.07
CA GLY A 172 18.62 10.44 -4.96
C GLY A 172 20.13 10.49 -5.15
N THR A 173 20.79 11.21 -4.27
CA THR A 173 22.25 11.32 -4.22
C THR A 173 22.77 10.92 -2.84
N LEU A 174 23.98 10.36 -2.79
CA LEU A 174 24.62 10.03 -1.50
C LEU A 174 24.74 11.31 -0.68
N ALA A 175 24.17 11.30 0.52
CA ALA A 175 24.37 12.37 1.47
C ALA A 175 25.68 12.15 2.24
N GLU A 176 26.54 13.18 2.30
CA GLU A 176 27.73 13.12 3.14
C GLU A 176 27.33 12.90 4.60
N GLY A 177 27.94 11.89 5.25
CA GLY A 177 27.68 11.61 6.65
C GLY A 177 28.14 12.79 7.53
N ARG A 178 27.19 13.32 8.30
CA ARG A 178 27.53 14.11 9.49
C ARG A 178 27.70 13.16 10.67
#